data_34b792a37432b03355037737a4b5ae16
#
_entry.id   34b792a37432b03355037737a4b5ae16
#
_cell.length_a   1.000
_cell.length_b   1.000
_cell.length_c   1.000
_cell.angle_alpha   90.00
_cell.angle_beta   90.00
_cell.angle_gamma   90.00
#
_symmetry.space_group_name_H-M   'P 1'
#
loop_
_entity.id
_entity.type
_entity.pdbx_description
1 polymer ?
#
loop_
_entity_poly.entity_id
_entity_poly.type
_entity_poly.pdbx_seq_one_letter_code
_entity_poly.pdbx_strand_id
1 'polypeptide(L)'
;MGSAFANGLLAALLPCNCVLCGACGPALLCPGCRQQFFAATAPRCPICANPLPPAPEDLEPMPCGRCQAQRPTFDATVAAADYALPVDRLVLQLKFARQLALARLFAGLLADAVQRADARLYPHPALLCPVPLGLQRLSERGFNQALEIARPLGKALGIAVHARLAVRVRDTLAQSSTPHGARHANIAHAFAIPERALVEGRHIGLVDDVMSSGETLQELAATLKRHGAARVTNYVFARTPPQTH
;
A
#
# COMPACT_ATOMS: atom_id res chain seq x y z
N MET A 1 1.65 -28.19 -16.53
CA MET A 1 2.07 -28.71 -15.20
C MET A 1 3.59 -28.68 -14.97
N GLY A 2 4.44 -28.39 -15.95
CA GLY A 2 5.91 -28.43 -15.82
C GLY A 2 6.60 -27.20 -15.20
N SER A 3 5.98 -26.02 -15.16
CA SER A 3 6.62 -24.77 -14.73
C SER A 3 6.71 -24.60 -13.20
N ALA A 4 5.79 -25.16 -12.43
CA ALA A 4 5.79 -25.04 -10.96
C ALA A 4 6.87 -25.94 -10.31
N PHE A 5 7.14 -27.10 -10.88
CA PHE A 5 8.19 -28.02 -10.39
C PHE A 5 9.61 -27.49 -10.61
N ALA A 6 9.87 -26.86 -11.76
CA ALA A 6 11.18 -26.28 -12.06
C ALA A 6 11.52 -25.09 -11.15
N ASN A 7 10.55 -24.23 -10.83
CA ASN A 7 10.76 -23.10 -9.91
C ASN A 7 11.00 -23.57 -8.46
N GLY A 8 10.37 -24.65 -8.02
CA GLY A 8 10.59 -25.22 -6.68
C GLY A 8 12.00 -25.82 -6.52
N LEU A 9 12.49 -26.50 -7.55
CA LEU A 9 13.82 -27.11 -7.53
C LEU A 9 14.94 -26.07 -7.56
N LEU A 10 14.80 -25.00 -8.37
CA LEU A 10 15.75 -23.89 -8.39
C LEU A 10 15.81 -23.13 -7.07
N ALA A 11 14.66 -22.89 -6.43
CA ALA A 11 14.58 -22.22 -5.13
C ALA A 11 15.22 -23.05 -4.00
N ALA A 12 15.19 -24.37 -4.09
CA ALA A 12 15.85 -25.28 -3.13
C ALA A 12 17.38 -25.33 -3.33
N LEU A 13 17.85 -25.08 -4.56
CA LEU A 13 19.28 -25.12 -4.92
C LEU A 13 20.00 -23.79 -4.70
N LEU A 14 19.27 -22.66 -4.57
CA LEU A 14 19.83 -21.33 -4.32
C LEU A 14 19.24 -20.78 -3.02
N PRO A 15 19.78 -21.17 -1.85
CA PRO A 15 19.32 -20.65 -0.58
C PRO A 15 19.49 -19.13 -0.55
N CYS A 16 18.46 -18.42 -0.09
CA CYS A 16 18.54 -17.00 0.15
C CYS A 16 18.47 -16.72 1.65
N ASN A 17 18.97 -15.56 2.06
CA ASN A 17 18.86 -15.12 3.44
C ASN A 17 17.55 -14.38 3.67
N CYS A 18 16.90 -14.64 4.80
CA CYS A 18 15.73 -13.88 5.22
C CYS A 18 16.10 -12.39 5.32
N VAL A 19 15.33 -11.53 4.66
CA VAL A 19 15.58 -10.09 4.59
C VAL A 19 15.44 -9.37 5.93
N LEU A 20 14.89 -10.01 6.96
CA LEU A 20 14.75 -9.45 8.31
C LEU A 20 15.76 -10.03 9.30
N CYS A 21 15.88 -11.36 9.42
CA CYS A 21 16.73 -11.99 10.44
C CYS A 21 18.03 -12.61 9.89
N GLY A 22 18.21 -12.63 8.56
CA GLY A 22 19.40 -13.23 7.94
C GLY A 22 19.41 -14.77 7.91
N ALA A 23 18.42 -15.47 8.46
CA ALA A 23 18.37 -16.92 8.45
C ALA A 23 18.35 -17.46 7.02
N CYS A 24 19.21 -18.44 6.72
CA CYS A 24 19.27 -19.11 5.44
C CYS A 24 18.00 -19.94 5.20
N GLY A 25 17.45 -19.87 3.98
CA GLY A 25 16.23 -20.60 3.64
C GLY A 25 15.80 -20.42 2.18
N PRO A 26 14.71 -21.05 1.76
CA PRO A 26 14.24 -21.01 0.37
C PRO A 26 13.42 -19.75 0.04
N ALA A 27 13.14 -18.89 1.01
CA ALA A 27 12.28 -17.72 0.84
C ALA A 27 12.92 -16.44 1.37
N LEU A 28 12.64 -15.31 0.69
CA LEU A 28 13.09 -13.97 1.12
C LEU A 28 12.59 -13.57 2.52
N LEU A 29 11.52 -14.18 3.00
CA LEU A 29 10.99 -13.97 4.36
C LEU A 29 10.73 -15.33 4.99
N CYS A 30 11.47 -15.65 6.06
CA CYS A 30 11.30 -16.93 6.76
C CYS A 30 9.94 -17.02 7.48
N PRO A 31 9.41 -18.21 7.76
CA PRO A 31 8.13 -18.40 8.44
C PRO A 31 8.04 -17.69 9.79
N GLY A 32 9.13 -17.71 10.59
CA GLY A 32 9.17 -17.03 11.88
C GLY A 32 9.00 -15.51 11.77
N CYS A 33 9.72 -14.86 10.86
CA CYS A 33 9.55 -13.43 10.63
C CYS A 33 8.18 -13.10 10.02
N ARG A 34 7.64 -13.97 9.14
CA ARG A 34 6.28 -13.80 8.62
C ARG A 34 5.25 -13.84 9.75
N GLN A 35 5.35 -14.83 10.64
CA GLN A 35 4.46 -14.96 11.79
C GLN A 35 4.57 -13.76 12.73
N GLN A 36 5.79 -13.33 13.04
CA GLN A 36 6.04 -12.29 14.04
C GLN A 36 5.60 -10.89 13.56
N PHE A 37 5.82 -10.54 12.28
CA PHE A 37 5.65 -9.16 11.81
C PHE A 37 4.48 -8.97 10.83
N PHE A 38 3.91 -10.05 10.28
CA PHE A 38 2.88 -9.95 9.23
C PHE A 38 1.64 -10.81 9.52
N ALA A 39 1.62 -11.59 10.62
CA ALA A 39 0.37 -12.16 11.09
C ALA A 39 -0.52 -11.02 11.59
N ALA A 40 -1.74 -10.92 11.06
CA ALA A 40 -2.70 -9.92 11.52
C ALA A 40 -3.14 -10.25 12.95
N THR A 41 -2.67 -9.49 13.93
CA THR A 41 -2.95 -9.73 15.34
C THR A 41 -3.83 -8.67 15.97
N ALA A 42 -3.89 -7.47 15.41
CA ALA A 42 -4.67 -6.36 15.95
C ALA A 42 -5.75 -5.90 14.96
N PRO A 43 -6.97 -5.57 15.44
CA PRO A 43 -7.99 -4.96 14.62
C PRO A 43 -7.49 -3.61 14.09
N ARG A 44 -7.95 -3.25 12.89
CA ARG A 44 -7.58 -1.99 12.25
C ARG A 44 -8.81 -1.17 11.90
N CYS A 45 -8.65 0.14 11.94
CA CYS A 45 -9.67 1.07 11.44
C CYS A 45 -10.00 0.73 9.96
N PRO A 46 -11.27 0.45 9.61
CA PRO A 46 -11.64 0.06 8.25
C PRO A 46 -11.37 1.17 7.22
N ILE A 47 -11.31 2.43 7.66
CA ILE A 47 -11.07 3.55 6.77
C ILE A 47 -9.56 3.80 6.56
N CYS A 48 -8.77 3.95 7.64
CA CYS A 48 -7.37 4.39 7.51
C CYS A 48 -6.32 3.34 7.93
N ALA A 49 -6.75 2.13 8.27
CA ALA A 49 -5.91 1.02 8.71
C ALA A 49 -5.02 1.30 9.94
N ASN A 50 -5.31 2.37 10.73
CA ASN A 50 -4.66 2.54 12.03
C ASN A 50 -4.98 1.34 12.94
N PRO A 51 -4.00 0.80 13.68
CA PRO A 51 -4.27 -0.19 14.71
C PRO A 51 -5.33 0.33 15.69
N LEU A 52 -6.22 -0.53 16.11
CA LEU A 52 -7.25 -0.28 17.11
C LEU A 52 -6.99 -1.15 18.35
N PRO A 53 -7.48 -0.73 19.53
CA PRO A 53 -7.52 -1.60 20.68
C PRO A 53 -8.29 -2.90 20.37
N PRO A 54 -7.95 -4.00 21.01
CA PRO A 54 -8.75 -5.22 20.93
C PRO A 54 -10.21 -4.94 21.29
N ALA A 55 -11.13 -5.44 20.47
CA ALA A 55 -12.56 -5.35 20.70
C ALA A 55 -13.16 -6.77 20.80
N PRO A 56 -14.32 -6.95 21.46
CA PRO A 56 -15.04 -8.22 21.41
C PRO A 56 -15.25 -8.69 19.95
N GLU A 57 -15.15 -10.00 19.74
CA GLU A 57 -15.21 -10.61 18.39
C GLU A 57 -16.53 -10.34 17.68
N ASP A 58 -17.61 -10.11 18.42
CA ASP A 58 -18.96 -9.87 17.90
C ASP A 58 -19.19 -8.42 17.40
N LEU A 59 -18.24 -7.52 17.63
CA LEU A 59 -18.38 -6.11 17.23
C LEU A 59 -17.76 -5.86 15.86
N GLU A 60 -18.54 -5.28 14.94
CA GLU A 60 -18.00 -4.80 13.66
C GLU A 60 -16.88 -3.77 13.88
N PRO A 61 -15.81 -3.80 13.07
CA PRO A 61 -14.71 -2.85 13.20
C PRO A 61 -15.19 -1.40 13.02
N MET A 62 -15.12 -0.62 14.10
CA MET A 62 -15.51 0.80 14.08
C MET A 62 -14.36 1.67 13.55
N PRO A 63 -14.66 2.76 12.83
CA PRO A 63 -13.64 3.75 12.48
C PRO A 63 -12.96 4.33 13.73
N CYS A 64 -11.67 4.62 13.64
CA CYS A 64 -10.94 5.29 14.73
C CYS A 64 -11.47 6.72 14.94
N GLY A 65 -11.24 7.31 16.12
CA GLY A 65 -11.72 8.65 16.48
C GLY A 65 -11.36 9.73 15.47
N ARG A 66 -10.16 9.68 14.87
CA ARG A 66 -9.76 10.61 13.80
C ARG A 66 -10.67 10.49 12.57
N CYS A 67 -10.98 9.27 12.13
CA CYS A 67 -11.84 9.05 10.97
C CYS A 67 -13.31 9.33 11.26
N GLN A 68 -13.74 9.27 12.53
CA GLN A 68 -15.07 9.71 12.96
C GLN A 68 -15.17 11.24 12.97
N ALA A 69 -14.17 11.93 13.51
CA ALA A 69 -14.12 13.38 13.57
C ALA A 69 -13.97 14.03 12.17
N GLN A 70 -13.12 13.45 11.33
CA GLN A 70 -12.86 13.95 9.98
C GLN A 70 -12.73 12.78 9.00
N ARG A 71 -13.82 12.49 8.29
CA ARG A 71 -13.87 11.38 7.34
C ARG A 71 -12.98 11.67 6.14
N PRO A 72 -12.03 10.78 5.81
CA PRO A 72 -11.24 10.90 4.60
C PRO A 72 -12.09 10.75 3.32
N THR A 73 -11.56 11.20 2.18
CA THR A 73 -12.22 11.06 0.88
C THR A 73 -12.16 9.64 0.33
N PHE A 74 -11.13 8.87 0.69
CA PHE A 74 -11.08 7.44 0.38
C PHE A 74 -12.01 6.66 1.32
N ASP A 75 -12.53 5.53 0.84
CA ASP A 75 -13.58 4.77 1.53
C ASP A 75 -13.00 3.73 2.49
N ALA A 76 -11.83 3.15 2.17
CA ALA A 76 -11.21 2.09 2.97
C ALA A 76 -9.70 2.01 2.75
N THR A 77 -8.99 1.32 3.65
CA THR A 77 -7.55 1.04 3.51
C THR A 77 -7.25 -0.36 4.02
N VAL A 78 -6.54 -1.15 3.22
CA VAL A 78 -5.91 -2.42 3.60
C VAL A 78 -4.41 -2.19 3.74
N ALA A 79 -3.84 -2.59 4.88
CA ALA A 79 -2.41 -2.53 5.15
C ALA A 79 -1.87 -3.92 5.52
N ALA A 80 -0.70 -4.29 4.98
CA ALA A 80 -0.08 -5.58 5.28
C ALA A 80 0.67 -5.57 6.62
N ALA A 81 1.22 -4.42 7.03
CA ALA A 81 2.03 -4.29 8.24
C ALA A 81 1.97 -2.88 8.84
N ASP A 82 2.55 -2.72 10.03
CA ASP A 82 2.88 -1.43 10.59
C ASP A 82 4.25 -0.95 10.06
N TYR A 83 4.36 0.36 9.78
CA TYR A 83 5.62 1.00 9.46
C TYR A 83 6.39 1.29 10.75
N ALA A 84 7.03 0.25 11.25
CA ALA A 84 7.86 0.26 12.46
C ALA A 84 9.03 -0.70 12.26
N LEU A 85 10.03 -0.66 13.16
CA LEU A 85 11.14 -1.61 13.15
C LEU A 85 10.62 -3.05 13.29
N PRO A 86 11.16 -4.00 12.51
CA PRO A 86 12.19 -3.87 11.48
C PRO A 86 11.62 -3.68 10.05
N VAL A 87 10.29 -3.56 9.89
CA VAL A 87 9.60 -3.51 8.58
C VAL A 87 9.96 -2.24 7.78
N ASP A 88 10.19 -1.13 8.48
CA ASP A 88 10.62 0.14 7.90
C ASP A 88 11.93 0.01 7.09
N ARG A 89 12.86 -0.84 7.54
CA ARG A 89 14.12 -1.13 6.82
C ARG A 89 13.87 -1.74 5.44
N LEU A 90 12.87 -2.61 5.30
CA LEU A 90 12.51 -3.20 4.01
C LEU A 90 12.03 -2.14 3.02
N VAL A 91 11.22 -1.18 3.51
CA VAL A 91 10.76 -0.07 2.68
C VAL A 91 11.92 0.83 2.23
N LEU A 92 12.87 1.11 3.13
CA LEU A 92 14.08 1.87 2.79
C LEU A 92 14.96 1.12 1.77
N GLN A 93 15.11 -0.20 1.91
CA GLN A 93 15.84 -1.03 0.95
C GLN A 93 15.18 -1.01 -0.43
N LEU A 94 13.84 -1.10 -0.52
CA LEU A 94 13.14 -0.94 -1.79
C LEU A 94 13.40 0.44 -2.38
N LYS A 95 13.25 1.51 -1.58
CA LYS A 95 13.34 2.91 -2.05
C LYS A 95 14.74 3.31 -2.50
N PHE A 96 15.77 2.90 -1.78
CA PHE A 96 17.12 3.45 -1.92
C PHE A 96 18.16 2.42 -2.36
N ALA A 97 18.03 1.15 -1.95
CA ALA A 97 18.92 0.08 -2.39
C ALA A 97 18.45 -0.64 -3.67
N ARG A 98 17.35 -0.20 -4.28
CA ARG A 98 16.78 -0.75 -5.53
C ARG A 98 16.54 -2.26 -5.50
N GLN A 99 16.25 -2.83 -4.31
CA GLN A 99 15.98 -4.25 -4.18
C GLN A 99 14.55 -4.58 -4.67
N LEU A 100 14.36 -4.60 -5.98
CA LEU A 100 13.05 -4.82 -6.62
C LEU A 100 12.41 -6.17 -6.27
N ALA A 101 13.20 -7.16 -5.82
CA ALA A 101 12.67 -8.42 -5.29
C ALA A 101 11.71 -8.19 -4.10
N LEU A 102 11.93 -7.13 -3.29
CA LEU A 102 11.05 -6.74 -2.18
C LEU A 102 9.67 -6.31 -2.66
N ALA A 103 9.54 -5.75 -3.85
CA ALA A 103 8.22 -5.37 -4.39
C ALA A 103 7.30 -6.58 -4.56
N ARG A 104 7.85 -7.74 -4.98
CA ARG A 104 7.09 -9.01 -5.06
C ARG A 104 6.73 -9.53 -3.67
N LEU A 105 7.64 -9.43 -2.71
CA LEU A 105 7.37 -9.80 -1.31
C LEU A 105 6.25 -8.93 -0.73
N PHE A 106 6.33 -7.61 -0.92
CA PHE A 106 5.30 -6.67 -0.44
C PHE A 106 3.94 -6.96 -1.06
N ALA A 107 3.90 -7.20 -2.37
CA ALA A 107 2.68 -7.58 -3.06
C ALA A 107 2.07 -8.88 -2.54
N GLY A 108 2.89 -9.90 -2.26
CA GLY A 108 2.43 -11.16 -1.68
C GLY A 108 1.83 -10.95 -0.28
N LEU A 109 2.54 -10.23 0.60
CA LEU A 109 2.05 -9.92 1.95
C LEU A 109 0.78 -9.07 1.93
N LEU A 110 0.68 -8.14 0.98
CA LEU A 110 -0.51 -7.32 0.80
C LEU A 110 -1.68 -8.13 0.23
N ALA A 111 -1.43 -9.05 -0.71
CA ALA A 111 -2.45 -9.97 -1.20
C ALA A 111 -3.01 -10.86 -0.07
N ASP A 112 -2.14 -11.38 0.79
CA ASP A 112 -2.56 -12.13 1.99
C ASP A 112 -3.43 -11.27 2.92
N ALA A 113 -3.08 -9.98 3.11
CA ALA A 113 -3.87 -9.06 3.92
C ALA A 113 -5.25 -8.80 3.30
N VAL A 114 -5.32 -8.65 1.97
CA VAL A 114 -6.59 -8.48 1.23
C VAL A 114 -7.47 -9.73 1.36
N GLN A 115 -6.88 -10.93 1.25
CA GLN A 115 -7.62 -12.19 1.36
C GLN A 115 -8.17 -12.44 2.78
N ARG A 116 -7.47 -11.94 3.81
CA ARG A 116 -7.96 -12.02 5.20
C ARG A 116 -9.01 -10.97 5.53
N ALA A 117 -9.08 -9.89 4.76
CA ALA A 117 -10.04 -8.82 5.00
C ALA A 117 -11.47 -9.24 4.64
N ASP A 118 -12.45 -8.75 5.38
CA ASP A 118 -13.86 -9.04 5.08
C ASP A 118 -14.24 -8.45 3.71
N ALA A 119 -14.60 -9.31 2.76
CA ALA A 119 -14.95 -8.91 1.41
C ALA A 119 -16.16 -7.96 1.35
N ARG A 120 -17.02 -7.93 2.38
CA ARG A 120 -18.15 -6.98 2.49
C ARG A 120 -17.65 -5.56 2.74
N LEU A 121 -16.61 -5.41 3.56
CA LEU A 121 -15.99 -4.12 3.87
C LEU A 121 -14.98 -3.70 2.79
N TYR A 122 -14.32 -4.68 2.19
CA TYR A 122 -13.22 -4.49 1.23
C TYR A 122 -13.48 -5.24 -0.09
N PRO A 123 -14.54 -4.87 -0.85
CA PRO A 123 -14.78 -5.47 -2.17
C PRO A 123 -13.59 -5.20 -3.09
N HIS A 124 -13.36 -6.10 -4.04
CA HIS A 124 -12.27 -5.93 -5.00
C HIS A 124 -12.54 -4.75 -5.94
N PRO A 125 -11.52 -3.91 -6.23
CA PRO A 125 -11.67 -2.82 -7.18
C PRO A 125 -11.67 -3.33 -8.63
N ALA A 126 -12.24 -2.53 -9.53
CA ALA A 126 -12.21 -2.82 -10.96
C ALA A 126 -10.81 -2.63 -11.56
N LEU A 127 -10.03 -1.68 -11.01
CA LEU A 127 -8.68 -1.34 -11.46
C LEU A 127 -7.78 -1.00 -10.27
N LEU A 128 -6.50 -1.32 -10.38
CA LEU A 128 -5.45 -0.82 -9.49
C LEU A 128 -4.73 0.37 -10.14
N CYS A 129 -4.61 1.45 -9.39
CA CYS A 129 -3.88 2.66 -9.73
C CYS A 129 -2.67 2.80 -8.78
N PRO A 130 -1.43 2.61 -9.24
CA PRO A 130 -0.26 2.93 -8.43
C PRO A 130 -0.20 4.44 -8.21
N VAL A 131 0.10 4.87 -6.98
CA VAL A 131 0.27 6.29 -6.66
C VAL A 131 1.39 6.87 -7.52
N PRO A 132 1.13 7.94 -8.32
CA PRO A 132 2.14 8.51 -9.19
C PRO A 132 3.25 9.20 -8.39
N LEU A 133 4.49 8.92 -8.77
CA LEU A 133 5.66 9.59 -8.23
C LEU A 133 5.90 10.92 -8.96
N GLY A 134 6.38 11.96 -8.25
CA GLY A 134 6.81 13.20 -8.88
C GLY A 134 8.06 13.00 -9.75
N LEU A 135 8.23 13.82 -10.78
CA LEU A 135 9.31 13.69 -11.76
C LEU A 135 10.70 13.71 -11.11
N GLN A 136 10.92 14.60 -10.15
CA GLN A 136 12.18 14.67 -9.42
C GLN A 136 12.49 13.35 -8.71
N ARG A 137 11.55 12.81 -7.94
CA ARG A 137 11.73 11.53 -7.23
C ARG A 137 11.87 10.34 -8.17
N LEU A 138 11.17 10.38 -9.32
CA LEU A 138 11.30 9.35 -10.33
C LEU A 138 12.69 9.36 -10.97
N SER A 139 13.24 10.56 -11.25
CA SER A 139 14.61 10.72 -11.74
C SER A 139 15.65 10.23 -10.73
N GLU A 140 15.50 10.58 -9.45
CA GLU A 140 16.42 10.17 -8.38
C GLU A 140 16.40 8.64 -8.15
N ARG A 141 15.23 8.01 -8.20
CA ARG A 141 15.04 6.58 -7.88
C ARG A 141 15.14 5.67 -9.09
N GLY A 142 14.78 6.17 -10.28
CA GLY A 142 14.74 5.42 -11.53
C GLY A 142 13.51 4.52 -11.70
N PHE A 143 12.62 4.43 -10.70
CA PHE A 143 11.40 3.62 -10.74
C PHE A 143 10.34 4.15 -9.75
N ASN A 144 9.09 3.72 -9.97
CA ASN A 144 7.96 4.01 -9.06
C ASN A 144 7.67 2.76 -8.22
N GLN A 145 7.91 2.83 -6.90
CA GLN A 145 7.70 1.72 -5.96
C GLN A 145 6.26 1.22 -5.96
N ALA A 146 5.31 2.14 -6.00
CA ALA A 146 3.89 1.80 -6.02
C ALA A 146 3.54 0.97 -7.26
N LEU A 147 4.13 1.29 -8.42
CA LEU A 147 3.95 0.52 -9.66
C LEU A 147 4.60 -0.87 -9.57
N GLU A 148 5.82 -0.95 -9.01
CA GLU A 148 6.53 -2.23 -8.85
C GLU A 148 5.78 -3.18 -7.89
N ILE A 149 5.06 -2.65 -6.88
CA ILE A 149 4.19 -3.41 -5.99
C ILE A 149 2.86 -3.74 -6.69
N ALA A 150 2.25 -2.76 -7.40
CA ALA A 150 0.94 -2.92 -8.01
C ALA A 150 0.88 -4.04 -9.05
N ARG A 151 1.93 -4.19 -9.88
CA ARG A 151 1.99 -5.21 -10.93
C ARG A 151 1.85 -6.65 -10.38
N PRO A 152 2.70 -7.12 -9.45
CA PRO A 152 2.56 -8.45 -8.86
C PRO A 152 1.31 -8.57 -7.99
N LEU A 153 0.85 -7.49 -7.32
CA LEU A 153 -0.41 -7.49 -6.56
C LEU A 153 -1.61 -7.71 -7.49
N GLY A 154 -1.68 -6.97 -8.60
CA GLY A 154 -2.76 -7.12 -9.58
C GLY A 154 -2.80 -8.54 -10.17
N LYS A 155 -1.62 -9.13 -10.45
CA LYS A 155 -1.53 -10.53 -10.90
C LYS A 155 -2.04 -11.50 -9.83
N ALA A 156 -1.69 -11.30 -8.56
CA ALA A 156 -2.09 -12.17 -7.45
C ALA A 156 -3.60 -12.10 -7.18
N LEU A 157 -4.22 -10.92 -7.34
CA LEU A 157 -5.64 -10.69 -7.09
C LEU A 157 -6.53 -10.82 -8.35
N GLY A 158 -5.94 -11.00 -9.54
CA GLY A 158 -6.69 -11.03 -10.80
C GLY A 158 -7.25 -9.66 -11.20
N ILE A 159 -6.64 -8.55 -10.76
CA ILE A 159 -7.11 -7.18 -10.99
C ILE A 159 -6.17 -6.46 -11.96
N ALA A 160 -6.74 -5.80 -12.97
CA ALA A 160 -5.96 -5.04 -13.94
C ALA A 160 -5.27 -3.83 -13.28
N VAL A 161 -4.00 -3.57 -13.67
CA VAL A 161 -3.22 -2.41 -13.22
C VAL A 161 -3.14 -1.38 -14.33
N HIS A 162 -3.59 -0.15 -14.07
CA HIS A 162 -3.47 0.95 -15.00
C HIS A 162 -2.44 1.97 -14.51
N ALA A 163 -1.20 1.88 -15.04
CA ALA A 163 -0.05 2.64 -14.55
C ALA A 163 -0.17 4.16 -14.73
N ARG A 164 -1.03 4.63 -15.65
CA ARG A 164 -1.24 6.04 -15.98
C ARG A 164 -2.69 6.49 -15.74
N LEU A 165 -3.46 5.77 -14.93
CA LEU A 165 -4.82 6.17 -14.55
C LEU A 165 -4.84 7.56 -13.93
N ALA A 166 -3.83 7.86 -13.14
CA ALA A 166 -3.55 9.17 -12.61
C ALA A 166 -2.11 9.58 -12.95
N VAL A 167 -1.88 10.87 -13.11
CA VAL A 167 -0.55 11.46 -13.30
C VAL A 167 -0.31 12.55 -12.26
N ARG A 168 0.92 12.70 -11.79
CA ARG A 168 1.29 13.79 -10.90
C ARG A 168 1.71 15.00 -11.72
N VAL A 169 0.99 16.11 -11.59
CA VAL A 169 1.20 17.34 -12.38
C VAL A 169 1.96 18.42 -11.62
N ARG A 170 2.15 18.24 -10.30
CA ARG A 170 2.96 19.15 -9.47
C ARG A 170 3.89 18.35 -8.59
N ASP A 171 5.18 18.67 -8.62
CA ASP A 171 6.15 18.17 -7.64
C ASP A 171 5.97 18.94 -6.32
N THR A 172 5.47 18.25 -5.31
CA THR A 172 5.43 18.79 -3.95
C THR A 172 6.77 18.51 -3.30
N LEU A 173 7.51 19.57 -2.94
CA LEU A 173 8.78 19.46 -2.22
C LEU A 173 8.57 18.69 -0.91
N ALA A 174 9.27 17.58 -0.77
CA ALA A 174 9.39 16.90 0.51
C ALA A 174 10.38 17.68 1.37
N GLN A 175 9.94 18.76 2.01
CA GLN A 175 10.72 19.35 3.07
C GLN A 175 10.47 18.56 4.34
N SER A 176 11.48 17.88 4.84
CA SER A 176 11.49 17.14 6.10
C SER A 176 11.28 18.03 7.34
N SER A 177 11.13 19.35 7.15
CA SER A 177 11.02 20.36 8.21
C SER A 177 9.72 21.20 8.16
N THR A 178 8.73 20.86 7.31
CA THR A 178 7.52 21.69 7.17
C THR A 178 6.47 21.32 8.22
N PRO A 179 5.92 22.30 8.99
CA PRO A 179 4.83 22.06 9.95
C PRO A 179 3.57 21.46 9.28
N HIS A 180 2.80 20.68 10.06
CA HIS A 180 1.62 19.93 9.59
C HIS A 180 0.60 20.74 8.76
N GLY A 181 0.38 22.01 9.10
CA GLY A 181 -0.58 22.88 8.41
C GLY A 181 -0.19 23.29 6.98
N ALA A 182 1.10 23.35 6.66
CA ALA A 182 1.59 23.74 5.33
C ALA A 182 1.61 22.56 4.32
N ARG A 183 1.46 21.32 4.80
CA ARG A 183 1.45 20.12 3.93
C ARG A 183 0.16 20.00 3.11
N HIS A 184 -0.99 20.39 3.68
CA HIS A 184 -2.28 20.36 2.96
C HIS A 184 -2.31 21.29 1.75
N ALA A 185 -1.76 22.50 1.87
CA ALA A 185 -1.72 23.47 0.76
C ALA A 185 -0.79 23.03 -0.38
N ASN A 186 0.26 22.26 -0.08
CA ASN A 186 1.25 21.81 -1.07
C ASN A 186 0.78 20.63 -1.93
N ILE A 187 -0.22 19.86 -1.50
CA ILE A 187 -0.68 18.64 -2.19
C ILE A 187 -1.94 18.90 -3.00
N ALA A 188 -2.68 19.98 -2.72
CA ALA A 188 -3.90 20.32 -3.44
C ALA A 188 -3.65 20.42 -4.96
N HIS A 189 -4.46 19.71 -5.74
CA HIS A 189 -4.37 19.64 -7.21
C HIS A 189 -3.05 19.05 -7.74
N ALA A 190 -2.40 18.17 -6.96
CA ALA A 190 -1.15 17.52 -7.39
C ALA A 190 -1.37 16.45 -8.47
N PHE A 191 -2.60 16.00 -8.67
CA PHE A 191 -2.93 14.90 -9.58
C PHE A 191 -3.92 15.31 -10.68
N ALA A 192 -3.80 14.69 -11.85
CA ALA A 192 -4.77 14.75 -12.94
C ALA A 192 -5.15 13.35 -13.39
N ILE A 193 -6.37 13.21 -13.91
CA ILE A 193 -6.89 11.98 -14.49
C ILE A 193 -7.01 12.19 -16.01
N PRO A 194 -6.13 11.57 -16.82
CA PRO A 194 -6.13 11.77 -18.26
C PRO A 194 -7.41 11.25 -18.93
N GLU A 195 -7.95 10.12 -18.47
CA GLU A 195 -9.10 9.44 -19.07
C GLU A 195 -10.21 9.23 -18.02
N ARG A 196 -11.16 10.17 -17.97
CA ARG A 196 -12.29 10.12 -17.05
C ARG A 196 -13.11 8.83 -17.20
N ALA A 197 -13.31 8.33 -18.41
CA ALA A 197 -14.08 7.12 -18.69
C ALA A 197 -13.54 5.86 -18.00
N LEU A 198 -12.26 5.82 -17.65
CA LEU A 198 -11.66 4.71 -16.88
C LEU A 198 -11.97 4.78 -15.38
N VAL A 199 -12.50 5.89 -14.89
CA VAL A 199 -12.73 6.16 -13.46
C VAL A 199 -14.22 6.23 -13.14
N GLU A 200 -15.02 6.84 -14.01
CA GLU A 200 -16.43 7.14 -13.78
C GLU A 200 -17.24 5.87 -13.45
N GLY A 201 -17.98 5.91 -12.34
CA GLY A 201 -18.79 4.81 -11.84
C GLY A 201 -18.02 3.60 -11.30
N ARG A 202 -16.67 3.65 -11.30
CA ARG A 202 -15.85 2.48 -10.93
C ARG A 202 -15.33 2.55 -9.51
N HIS A 203 -15.06 1.37 -8.94
CA HIS A 203 -14.26 1.21 -7.74
C HIS A 203 -12.78 1.14 -8.13
N ILE A 204 -11.96 2.05 -7.60
CA ILE A 204 -10.52 2.16 -7.89
C ILE A 204 -9.71 1.79 -6.65
N GLY A 205 -8.72 0.93 -6.82
CA GLY A 205 -7.73 0.58 -5.79
C GLY A 205 -6.46 1.41 -5.94
N LEU A 206 -6.11 2.21 -4.96
CA LEU A 206 -4.83 2.93 -4.92
C LEU A 206 -3.76 2.05 -4.29
N VAL A 207 -2.60 1.90 -4.93
CA VAL A 207 -1.48 1.13 -4.38
C VAL A 207 -0.34 2.07 -4.02
N ASP A 208 0.19 1.93 -2.78
CA ASP A 208 1.39 2.65 -2.32
C ASP A 208 2.23 1.76 -1.41
N ASP A 209 3.48 2.15 -1.15
CA ASP A 209 4.36 1.43 -0.22
C ASP A 209 4.07 1.79 1.25
N VAL A 210 3.88 3.07 1.58
CA VAL A 210 3.65 3.54 2.96
C VAL A 210 2.58 4.61 3.01
N MET A 211 1.63 4.42 3.90
CA MET A 211 0.70 5.47 4.32
C MET A 211 1.12 6.05 5.66
N SER A 212 1.66 7.27 5.69
CA SER A 212 1.98 8.01 6.91
C SER A 212 0.78 8.87 7.37
N SER A 213 0.72 10.15 7.05
CA SER A 213 -0.47 11.00 7.33
C SER A 213 -1.67 10.61 6.46
N GLY A 214 -1.43 10.04 5.28
CA GLY A 214 -2.44 9.70 4.28
C GLY A 214 -2.81 10.86 3.34
N GLU A 215 -2.15 12.01 3.44
CA GLU A 215 -2.47 13.20 2.63
C GLU A 215 -2.36 12.96 1.13
N THR A 216 -1.34 12.23 0.68
CA THR A 216 -1.17 11.88 -0.74
C THR A 216 -2.34 11.03 -1.27
N LEU A 217 -2.72 10.00 -0.50
CA LEU A 217 -3.85 9.13 -0.84
C LEU A 217 -5.18 9.88 -0.75
N GLN A 218 -5.32 10.78 0.22
CA GLN A 218 -6.47 11.66 0.37
C GLN A 218 -6.68 12.55 -0.85
N GLU A 219 -5.64 13.24 -1.33
CA GLU A 219 -5.74 14.12 -2.51
C GLU A 219 -5.97 13.33 -3.80
N LEU A 220 -5.30 12.18 -3.95
CA LEU A 220 -5.53 11.33 -5.12
C LEU A 220 -6.96 10.75 -5.11
N ALA A 221 -7.45 10.31 -3.95
CA ALA A 221 -8.83 9.86 -3.80
C ALA A 221 -9.84 10.99 -4.09
N ALA A 222 -9.58 12.21 -3.59
CA ALA A 222 -10.42 13.38 -3.88
C ALA A 222 -10.43 13.67 -5.38
N THR A 223 -9.30 13.57 -6.05
CA THR A 223 -9.21 13.76 -7.50
C THR A 223 -10.01 12.69 -8.25
N LEU A 224 -9.89 11.41 -7.89
CA LEU A 224 -10.67 10.32 -8.48
C LEU A 224 -12.18 10.50 -8.25
N LYS A 225 -12.59 10.87 -7.02
CA LYS A 225 -14.00 11.14 -6.69
C LYS A 225 -14.57 12.32 -7.50
N ARG A 226 -13.79 13.40 -7.71
CA ARG A 226 -14.19 14.51 -8.61
C ARG A 226 -14.39 14.07 -10.06
N HIS A 227 -13.69 12.99 -10.48
CA HIS A 227 -13.85 12.39 -11.82
C HIS A 227 -14.87 11.24 -11.85
N GLY A 228 -15.67 11.09 -10.78
CA GLY A 228 -16.80 10.16 -10.74
C GLY A 228 -16.49 8.76 -10.23
N ALA A 229 -15.34 8.51 -9.58
CA ALA A 229 -15.10 7.22 -8.94
C ALA A 229 -16.19 6.91 -7.89
N ALA A 230 -16.83 5.75 -8.00
CA ALA A 230 -17.86 5.32 -7.06
C ALA A 230 -17.25 4.98 -5.69
N ARG A 231 -16.08 4.34 -5.67
CA ARG A 231 -15.36 3.95 -4.45
C ARG A 231 -13.84 4.04 -4.67
N VAL A 232 -13.11 4.36 -3.60
CA VAL A 232 -11.64 4.36 -3.59
C VAL A 232 -11.15 3.60 -2.37
N THR A 233 -10.39 2.51 -2.58
CA THR A 233 -9.75 1.72 -1.52
C THR A 233 -8.25 1.81 -1.65
N ASN A 234 -7.56 2.08 -0.56
CA ASN A 234 -6.09 2.10 -0.53
C ASN A 234 -5.56 0.70 -0.19
N TYR A 235 -4.51 0.30 -0.88
CA TYR A 235 -3.73 -0.92 -0.66
C TYR A 235 -2.29 -0.49 -0.38
N VAL A 236 -1.88 -0.51 0.88
CA VAL A 236 -0.55 -0.05 1.30
C VAL A 236 0.23 -1.17 1.95
N PHE A 237 1.52 -1.31 1.62
CA PHE A 237 2.33 -2.32 2.27
C PHE A 237 2.45 -2.02 3.77
N ALA A 238 2.72 -0.78 4.16
CA ALA A 238 2.85 -0.43 5.56
C ALA A 238 2.07 0.83 5.96
N ARG A 239 1.52 0.82 7.17
CA ARG A 239 0.82 1.95 7.79
C ARG A 239 1.63 2.49 8.96
N THR A 240 1.98 3.77 8.96
CA THR A 240 2.61 4.39 10.13
C THR A 240 1.59 4.49 11.27
N PRO A 241 1.82 3.82 12.41
CA PRO A 241 0.95 3.98 13.57
C PRO A 241 0.88 5.44 14.04
N PRO A 242 -0.22 5.87 14.68
CA PRO A 242 -0.26 7.17 15.33
C PRO A 242 0.80 7.24 16.41
N GLN A 243 1.46 8.38 16.55
CA GLN A 243 2.38 8.60 17.68
C GLN A 243 1.52 8.66 18.96
N THR A 244 1.73 7.71 19.86
CA THR A 244 1.21 7.78 21.23
C THR A 244 2.05 8.83 21.98
N HIS A 245 1.46 9.96 22.26
CA HIS A 245 2.02 10.95 23.19
C HIS A 245 1.67 10.56 24.60
#